data_1e382ac92920180c1e0bc59b7912a05e
#
_entry.id   1e382ac92920180c1e0bc59b7912a05e
#
_cell.length_a   1.000
_cell.length_b   1.000
_cell.length_c   1.000
_cell.angle_alpha   90.00
_cell.angle_beta   90.00
_cell.angle_gamma   90.00
#
_symmetry.space_group_name_H-M   'P 1'
#
loop_
_entity.id
_entity.type
_entity.pdbx_description
1 polymer ?
#
loop_
_entity_poly.entity_id
_entity_poly.type
_entity_poly.pdbx_seq_one_letter_code
_entity_poly.pdbx_strand_id
1 'polypeptide(L)'
;MLMSNVQSVAKITAWGMAMNKIPNHKIDKEILALSPFRNYNETIIATREDGIYTVQHWQTQILKYDISNSEIIYLTPGVISQTTGRLVGRILRSLPRQAIENYLLASDLTGYERSRIVRMAGLETYLP
;
A
#
# COMPACT_ATOMS: atom_id res chain seq x y z
N MET A 1 -21.12 9.56 18.01
CA MET A 1 -21.34 9.63 17.40
C MET A 1 -21.49 8.77 16.68
N LEU A 2 -22.02 8.59 16.67
CA LEU A 2 -22.12 8.05 15.96
C LEU A 2 -21.92 7.77 15.07
N MET A 3 -22.51 7.48 16.07
CA MET A 3 -22.18 7.54 14.91
C MET A 3 -21.20 6.62 14.34
N SER A 4 -20.42 5.86 15.09
CA SER A 4 -19.24 5.40 14.46
C SER A 4 -19.50 4.29 13.44
N ASN A 5 -20.38 3.36 13.71
CA ASN A 5 -20.65 2.33 12.70
C ASN A 5 -21.38 2.88 11.49
N VAL A 6 -22.37 3.68 11.77
CA VAL A 6 -23.09 4.34 10.69
C VAL A 6 -22.15 5.24 9.92
N GLN A 7 -21.25 5.88 10.64
CA GLN A 7 -20.27 6.73 10.00
C GLN A 7 -19.27 5.94 9.18
N SER A 8 -18.91 4.75 9.62
CA SER A 8 -18.01 3.92 8.83
C SER A 8 -18.64 3.55 7.49
N VAL A 9 -19.91 3.17 7.49
CA VAL A 9 -20.60 2.88 6.25
C VAL A 9 -20.72 4.13 5.41
N ALA A 10 -21.07 5.25 6.04
CA ALA A 10 -21.19 6.52 5.34
C ALA A 10 -19.85 6.96 4.77
N LYS A 11 -18.79 6.77 5.52
CA LYS A 11 -17.44 7.11 5.04
C LYS A 11 -17.09 6.29 3.82
N ILE A 12 -17.33 5.00 3.86
CA ILE A 12 -17.04 4.13 2.71
C ILE A 12 -17.80 4.60 1.51
N THR A 13 -19.08 4.95 1.69
CA THR A 13 -19.88 5.47 0.61
C THR A 13 -19.33 6.81 0.11
N ALA A 14 -18.98 7.69 1.04
CA ALA A 14 -18.42 8.99 0.69
C ALA A 14 -17.10 8.84 -0.04
N TRP A 15 -16.25 7.91 0.42
CA TRP A 15 -14.99 7.65 -0.26
C TRP A 15 -15.24 7.14 -1.66
N GLY A 16 -16.22 6.25 -1.83
CA GLY A 16 -16.56 5.75 -3.15
C GLY A 16 -16.98 6.87 -4.08
N MET A 17 -17.61 7.89 -3.54
CA MET A 17 -18.03 9.04 -4.33
C MET A 17 -16.89 10.03 -4.54
N ALA A 18 -16.05 10.24 -3.52
CA ALA A 18 -14.98 11.22 -3.57
C ALA A 18 -13.73 10.69 -4.22
N MET A 19 -13.51 9.37 -4.17
CA MET A 19 -12.30 8.78 -4.74
C MET A 19 -12.38 8.77 -6.24
N ASN A 20 -11.30 9.22 -6.86
CA ASN A 20 -11.19 9.16 -8.30
C ASN A 20 -11.03 7.72 -8.77
N LYS A 21 -11.73 7.37 -9.83
CA LYS A 21 -11.44 6.15 -10.56
C LYS A 21 -10.33 6.45 -11.54
N ILE A 22 -9.26 5.68 -11.48
CA ILE A 22 -8.09 5.93 -12.31
C ILE A 22 -7.68 4.68 -13.07
N PRO A 23 -7.04 4.85 -14.22
CA PRO A 23 -6.49 3.70 -14.93
C PRO A 23 -5.27 3.17 -14.20
N ASN A 24 -4.98 1.88 -14.42
CA ASN A 24 -3.90 1.22 -13.71
C ASN A 24 -2.54 1.91 -13.89
N HIS A 25 -2.29 2.53 -15.04
CA HIS A 25 -0.99 3.17 -15.27
C HIS A 25 -0.76 4.42 -14.43
N LYS A 26 -1.81 4.95 -13.78
CA LYS A 26 -1.69 6.13 -12.93
C LYS A 26 -1.59 5.81 -11.44
N ILE A 27 -1.64 4.54 -11.08
CA ILE A 27 -1.63 4.13 -9.68
C ILE A 27 -0.37 4.60 -8.95
N ASP A 28 0.78 4.49 -9.59
CA ASP A 28 2.05 4.88 -8.97
C ASP A 28 2.03 6.34 -8.53
N LYS A 29 1.48 7.20 -9.37
CA LYS A 29 1.39 8.62 -9.07
C LYS A 29 0.52 8.88 -7.85
N GLU A 30 -0.61 8.17 -7.74
CA GLU A 30 -1.50 8.34 -6.61
C GLU A 30 -0.89 7.83 -5.32
N ILE A 31 -0.17 6.70 -5.38
CA ILE A 31 0.49 6.16 -4.20
C ILE A 31 1.62 7.09 -3.76
N LEU A 32 2.38 7.63 -4.69
CA LEU A 32 3.44 8.57 -4.37
C LEU A 32 2.89 9.78 -3.62
N ALA A 33 1.71 10.24 -4.00
CA ALA A 33 1.04 11.37 -3.36
C ALA A 33 0.25 10.95 -2.12
N LEU A 34 0.19 9.66 -1.80
CA LEU A 34 -0.62 9.11 -0.72
C LEU A 34 -2.08 9.52 -0.85
N SER A 35 -2.58 9.50 -2.06
CA SER A 35 -3.96 9.89 -2.37
C SER A 35 -4.87 8.68 -2.42
N PRO A 36 -6.10 8.80 -1.89
CA PRO A 36 -7.09 7.73 -2.06
C PRO A 36 -7.47 7.57 -3.52
N PHE A 37 -7.68 6.33 -3.93
CA PHE A 37 -8.12 6.05 -5.30
C PHE A 37 -8.74 4.67 -5.40
N ARG A 38 -9.37 4.41 -6.53
CA ARG A 38 -9.73 3.06 -6.96
C ARG A 38 -9.48 2.97 -8.46
N ASN A 39 -9.08 1.80 -8.93
CA ASN A 39 -8.91 1.63 -10.37
C ASN A 39 -10.28 1.39 -11.02
N TYR A 40 -10.30 1.34 -12.37
CA TYR A 40 -11.57 1.31 -13.09
C TYR A 40 -12.44 0.09 -12.74
N ASN A 41 -11.85 -1.08 -12.59
CA ASN A 41 -12.62 -2.28 -12.24
C ASN A 41 -12.65 -2.53 -10.74
N GLU A 42 -12.16 -1.58 -9.94
CA GLU A 42 -12.25 -1.58 -8.48
C GLU A 42 -11.59 -2.79 -7.83
N THR A 43 -10.58 -3.34 -8.48
CA THR A 43 -9.78 -4.42 -7.90
C THR A 43 -8.69 -3.89 -7.00
N ILE A 44 -8.30 -2.62 -7.16
CA ILE A 44 -7.28 -1.98 -6.35
C ILE A 44 -7.88 -0.73 -5.74
N ILE A 45 -7.84 -0.66 -4.42
CA ILE A 45 -8.44 0.45 -3.68
C ILE A 45 -7.43 0.93 -2.65
N ALA A 46 -7.19 2.24 -2.62
CA ALA A 46 -6.36 2.87 -1.62
C ALA A 46 -7.19 3.86 -0.82
N THR A 47 -7.07 3.80 0.49
CA THR A 47 -7.79 4.70 1.38
C THR A 47 -6.80 5.41 2.28
N ARG A 48 -7.23 6.55 2.80
CA ARG A 48 -6.44 7.32 3.75
C ARG A 48 -7.36 7.77 4.87
N GLU A 49 -7.08 7.28 6.08
CA GLU A 49 -7.92 7.57 7.23
C GLU A 49 -7.07 7.57 8.49
N ASP A 50 -7.23 8.60 9.31
CA ASP A 50 -6.54 8.73 10.60
C ASP A 50 -5.03 8.62 10.45
N GLY A 51 -4.49 9.16 9.38
CA GLY A 51 -3.05 9.15 9.14
C GLY A 51 -2.52 7.82 8.62
N ILE A 52 -3.39 6.89 8.30
CA ILE A 52 -3.00 5.58 7.77
C ILE A 52 -3.41 5.49 6.31
N TYR A 53 -2.45 5.15 5.46
CA TYR A 53 -2.70 4.90 4.05
C TYR A 53 -2.74 3.40 3.84
N THR A 54 -3.84 2.89 3.30
CA THR A 54 -4.05 1.45 3.13
C THR A 54 -4.28 1.16 1.66
N VAL A 55 -3.60 0.14 1.14
CA VAL A 55 -3.81 -0.35 -0.23
C VAL A 55 -4.30 -1.77 -0.16
N GLN A 56 -5.33 -2.06 -0.92
CA GLN A 56 -5.98 -3.37 -0.94
C GLN A 56 -6.13 -3.83 -2.39
N HIS A 57 -5.90 -5.12 -2.62
CA HIS A 57 -6.08 -5.75 -3.93
C HIS A 57 -7.14 -6.82 -3.77
N TRP A 58 -8.28 -6.67 -4.46
CA TRP A 58 -9.48 -7.44 -4.19
C TRP A 58 -9.84 -7.24 -2.72
N GLN A 59 -9.90 -8.32 -1.94
CA GLN A 59 -10.20 -8.22 -0.52
C GLN A 59 -8.96 -8.41 0.34
N THR A 60 -7.78 -8.50 -0.29
CA THR A 60 -6.54 -8.72 0.42
C THR A 60 -5.86 -7.40 0.72
N GLN A 61 -5.58 -7.17 2.00
CA GLN A 61 -4.84 -5.99 2.40
C GLN A 61 -3.38 -6.18 2.01
N ILE A 62 -2.83 -5.21 1.27
CA ILE A 62 -1.48 -5.28 0.75
C ILE A 62 -0.53 -4.45 1.60
N LEU A 63 -0.95 -3.23 1.96
CA LEU A 63 -0.10 -2.27 2.64
C LEU A 63 -0.89 -1.47 3.67
N LYS A 64 -0.26 -1.23 4.83
CA LYS A 64 -0.66 -0.16 5.73
C LYS A 64 0.57 0.69 6.01
N TYR A 65 0.45 1.96 5.79
CA TYR A 65 1.55 2.91 5.93
C TYR A 65 1.14 4.06 6.85
N ASP A 66 1.94 4.28 7.90
CA ASP A 66 1.72 5.37 8.85
C ASP A 66 2.35 6.62 8.26
N ILE A 67 1.52 7.56 7.82
CA ILE A 67 1.97 8.76 7.14
C ILE A 67 2.78 9.65 8.07
N SER A 68 2.32 9.81 9.31
CA SER A 68 2.99 10.70 10.29
C SER A 68 4.39 10.24 10.61
N ASN A 69 4.59 8.94 10.76
CA ASN A 69 5.88 8.37 11.14
C ASN A 69 6.68 7.88 9.95
N SER A 70 6.12 7.96 8.75
CA SER A 70 6.74 7.44 7.52
C SER A 70 7.15 5.99 7.71
N GLU A 71 6.23 5.19 8.23
CA GLU A 71 6.52 3.83 8.64
C GLU A 71 5.57 2.83 8.00
N ILE A 72 6.12 1.76 7.41
CA ILE A 72 5.30 0.65 6.94
C ILE A 72 4.88 -0.17 8.15
N ILE A 73 3.57 -0.18 8.43
CA ILE A 73 3.02 -0.94 9.55
C ILE A 73 2.71 -2.37 9.15
N TYR A 74 2.34 -2.57 7.89
CA TYR A 74 1.97 -3.88 7.39
C TYR A 74 2.28 -3.96 5.89
N LEU A 75 2.87 -5.06 5.51
CA LEU A 75 3.08 -5.40 4.11
C LEU A 75 2.72 -6.86 3.93
N THR A 76 1.95 -7.17 2.90
CA THR A 76 1.47 -8.53 2.70
C THR A 76 2.65 -9.50 2.63
N PRO A 77 2.61 -10.58 3.41
CA PRO A 77 3.72 -11.53 3.47
C PRO A 77 3.57 -12.66 2.45
N GLY A 78 4.63 -13.42 2.30
CA GLY A 78 4.58 -14.73 1.68
C GLY A 78 4.46 -14.73 0.18
N VAL A 79 4.00 -15.87 -0.31
CA VAL A 79 3.84 -16.09 -1.74
C VAL A 79 2.52 -15.47 -2.18
N ILE A 80 2.60 -14.66 -3.22
CA ILE A 80 1.45 -13.95 -3.76
C ILE A 80 1.39 -14.19 -5.26
N SER A 81 0.23 -13.94 -5.85
CA SER A 81 0.06 -14.08 -7.29
C SER A 81 0.99 -13.12 -8.02
N GLN A 82 1.25 -13.41 -9.28
CA GLN A 82 2.10 -12.56 -10.10
C GLN A 82 1.54 -11.14 -10.20
N THR A 83 0.23 -11.04 -10.36
CA THR A 83 -0.42 -9.73 -10.45
C THR A 83 -0.26 -8.94 -9.16
N THR A 84 -0.50 -9.58 -8.02
CA THR A 84 -0.31 -8.94 -6.73
C THR A 84 1.15 -8.57 -6.51
N GLY A 85 2.07 -9.43 -6.94
CA GLY A 85 3.50 -9.15 -6.82
C GLY A 85 3.92 -7.92 -7.58
N ARG A 86 3.38 -7.71 -8.77
CA ARG A 86 3.65 -6.50 -9.55
C ARG A 86 3.13 -5.27 -8.82
N LEU A 87 1.94 -5.37 -8.23
CA LEU A 87 1.37 -4.27 -7.48
C LEU A 87 2.23 -3.93 -6.27
N VAL A 88 2.67 -4.95 -5.53
CA VAL A 88 3.55 -4.73 -4.38
C VAL A 88 4.82 -4.00 -4.80
N GLY A 89 5.40 -4.40 -5.93
CA GLY A 89 6.59 -3.72 -6.46
C GLY A 89 6.32 -2.26 -6.76
N ARG A 90 5.20 -1.96 -7.39
CA ARG A 90 4.83 -0.58 -7.70
C ARG A 90 4.64 0.23 -6.42
N ILE A 91 3.98 -0.35 -5.42
CA ILE A 91 3.78 0.31 -4.13
C ILE A 91 5.14 0.63 -3.49
N LEU A 92 6.01 -0.36 -3.41
CA LEU A 92 7.30 -0.17 -2.75
C LEU A 92 8.15 0.89 -3.45
N ARG A 93 8.13 0.90 -4.78
CA ARG A 93 8.90 1.90 -5.53
C ARG A 93 8.31 3.31 -5.40
N SER A 94 7.07 3.42 -4.94
CA SER A 94 6.41 4.72 -4.75
C SER A 94 6.54 5.24 -3.32
N LEU A 95 6.95 4.41 -2.37
CA LEU A 95 7.14 4.82 -0.98
C LEU A 95 8.54 5.40 -0.77
N PRO A 96 8.74 6.19 0.30
CA PRO A 96 10.07 6.68 0.62
C PRO A 96 11.03 5.52 0.86
N ARG A 97 12.21 5.61 0.29
CA ARG A 97 13.22 4.57 0.43
C ARG A 97 13.53 4.29 1.90
N GLN A 98 13.59 5.34 2.72
CA GLN A 98 13.91 5.19 4.14
C GLN A 98 12.87 4.35 4.86
N ALA A 99 11.59 4.46 4.46
CA ALA A 99 10.54 3.66 5.07
C ALA A 99 10.76 2.18 4.79
N ILE A 100 11.17 1.84 3.58
CA ILE A 100 11.45 0.45 3.20
C ILE A 100 12.67 -0.07 3.96
N GLU A 101 13.71 0.73 4.05
CA GLU A 101 14.92 0.34 4.78
C GLU A 101 14.61 0.10 6.25
N ASN A 102 13.83 0.97 6.86
CA ASN A 102 13.44 0.80 8.26
C ASN A 102 12.60 -0.45 8.46
N TYR A 103 11.71 -0.74 7.53
CA TYR A 103 10.89 -1.94 7.59
C TYR A 103 11.75 -3.20 7.53
N LEU A 104 12.75 -3.21 6.65
CA LEU A 104 13.66 -4.34 6.51
C LEU A 104 14.50 -4.56 7.78
N LEU A 105 14.87 -3.48 8.47
CA LEU A 105 15.65 -3.57 9.70
C LEU A 105 14.80 -4.03 10.88
N ALA A 106 13.56 -3.58 10.96
CA ALA A 106 12.70 -3.83 12.11
C ALA A 106 11.94 -5.14 12.04
N SER A 107 11.79 -5.72 10.86
CA SER A 107 10.93 -6.87 10.65
C SER A 107 11.73 -8.18 10.74
N ASP A 108 11.07 -9.21 11.28
CA ASP A 108 11.67 -10.54 11.39
C ASP A 108 11.37 -11.29 10.08
N LEU A 109 12.17 -11.01 9.07
CA LEU A 109 11.99 -11.58 7.74
C LEU A 109 13.01 -12.69 7.48
N THR A 110 12.58 -13.70 6.73
CA THR A 110 13.53 -14.69 6.22
C THR A 110 14.44 -14.04 5.19
N GLY A 111 15.55 -14.68 4.88
CA GLY A 111 16.45 -14.18 3.83
C GLY A 111 15.74 -14.07 2.49
N TYR A 112 14.88 -15.04 2.19
CA TYR A 112 14.11 -15.02 0.95
C TYR A 112 13.17 -13.81 0.88
N GLU A 113 12.44 -13.57 1.96
CA GLU A 113 11.49 -12.45 2.00
C GLU A 113 12.21 -11.12 1.89
N ARG A 114 13.34 -10.98 2.59
CA ARG A 114 14.13 -9.76 2.53
C ARG A 114 14.65 -9.49 1.12
N SER A 115 15.24 -10.50 0.50
CA SER A 115 15.75 -10.38 -0.87
C SER A 115 14.66 -10.01 -1.85
N ARG A 116 13.49 -10.58 -1.66
CA ARG A 116 12.36 -10.31 -2.52
C ARG A 116 11.90 -8.86 -2.42
N ILE A 117 11.78 -8.35 -1.19
CA ILE A 117 11.39 -6.96 -0.98
C ILE A 117 12.42 -6.00 -1.57
N VAL A 118 13.69 -6.27 -1.35
CA VAL A 118 14.77 -5.44 -1.88
C VAL A 118 14.70 -5.39 -3.40
N ARG A 119 14.47 -6.53 -4.03
CA ARG A 119 14.38 -6.60 -5.49
C ARG A 119 13.16 -5.87 -6.00
N MET A 120 12.01 -6.11 -5.38
CA MET A 120 10.77 -5.47 -5.81
C MET A 120 10.80 -3.97 -5.63
N ALA A 121 11.48 -3.49 -4.60
CA ALA A 121 11.63 -2.07 -4.34
C ALA A 121 12.69 -1.40 -5.19
N GLY A 122 13.45 -2.18 -5.96
CA GLY A 122 14.52 -1.62 -6.79
C GLY A 122 15.75 -1.24 -5.99
N LEU A 123 16.00 -1.92 -4.87
CA LEU A 123 17.12 -1.62 -3.99
C LEU A 123 18.26 -2.62 -4.11
N GLU A 124 18.41 -3.27 -5.25
CA GLU A 124 19.45 -4.28 -5.43
C GLU A 124 20.86 -3.77 -5.16
N THR A 125 21.11 -2.51 -5.50
CA THR A 125 22.41 -1.92 -5.24
C THR A 125 22.70 -1.71 -3.76
N TYR A 126 21.69 -1.87 -2.92
CA TYR A 126 21.79 -1.72 -1.50
C TYR A 126 22.27 -3.01 -0.83
N LEU A 127 22.19 -4.11 -1.52
CA LEU A 127 22.65 -5.40 -0.99
C LEU A 127 24.17 -5.47 -1.04
N PRO A 128 24.78 -5.97 0.04
CA PRO A 128 26.21 -6.16 0.04
C PRO A 128 26.65 -7.24 -0.94
#